data_8ab57cbbcf61dd6a4429be1481e639f2
#
_entry.id   8ab57cbbcf61dd6a4429be1481e639f2
#
_cell.length_a   1.000
_cell.length_b   1.000
_cell.length_c   1.000
_cell.angle_alpha   90.00
_cell.angle_beta   90.00
_cell.angle_gamma   90.00
#
_symmetry.space_group_name_H-M   'P 1'
#
loop_
_entity.id
_entity.type
_entity.pdbx_description
1 polymer ?
#
loop_
_entity_poly.entity_id
_entity_poly.type
_entity_poly.pdbx_seq_one_letter_code
_entity_poly.pdbx_strand_id
1 'polypeptide(L)'
;MKKLFTFLFVMFSTVILAQNKNEASKIQIVEASCGQCQFGMEGKSCDLAIRMDGKSYFVEGTNIDAHGDAHAKDGFCASIRKAAVIGTIKDNKFIVTYFKLQPITKQ
;
A
#
# COMPACT_ATOMS: atom_id res chain seq x y z
N MET A 1 53.00 -3.19 -22.86
CA MET A 1 52.69 -2.63 -21.95
C MET A 1 51.44 -1.95 -21.90
N LYS A 2 50.91 -1.52 -22.80
CA LYS A 2 49.76 -0.90 -22.74
C LYS A 2 48.58 -1.68 -22.57
N LYS A 3 48.64 -2.88 -22.70
CA LYS A 3 47.48 -3.65 -22.60
C LYS A 3 46.94 -3.79 -21.27
N LEU A 4 47.59 -3.44 -20.32
CA LEU A 4 47.06 -3.63 -19.03
C LEU A 4 45.97 -2.80 -18.65
N PHE A 5 45.67 -1.85 -19.26
CA PHE A 5 44.69 -1.01 -18.86
C PHE A 5 43.33 -1.35 -19.10
N THR A 6 43.04 -2.14 -19.95
CA THR A 6 41.71 -2.38 -20.29
C THR A 6 41.03 -3.25 -19.31
N PHE A 7 41.68 -3.78 -18.40
CA PHE A 7 41.07 -4.66 -17.59
C PHE A 7 40.32 -4.14 -16.47
N LEU A 8 40.55 -3.06 -16.06
CA LEU A 8 39.94 -2.60 -14.95
C LEU A 8 38.57 -2.18 -15.07
N PHE A 9 38.00 -2.22 -16.07
CA PHE A 9 36.76 -1.68 -16.20
C PHE A 9 35.61 -2.53 -16.06
N VAL A 10 35.76 -3.72 -15.95
CA VAL A 10 34.67 -4.56 -16.01
C VAL A 10 34.00 -4.84 -14.74
N MET A 11 34.47 -4.43 -13.69
CA MET A 11 33.89 -4.78 -12.53
C MET A 11 32.86 -3.97 -11.99
N PHE A 12 32.24 -3.26 -12.56
CA PHE A 12 31.36 -2.40 -11.98
C PHE A 12 29.99 -2.57 -12.16
N SER A 13 29.43 -3.48 -12.41
CA SER A 13 28.14 -3.38 -12.74
C SER A 13 27.22 -4.18 -12.14
N THR A 14 27.06 -4.35 -11.03
CA THR A 14 26.07 -5.19 -10.74
C THR A 14 25.53 -5.04 -9.45
N VAL A 15 24.97 -4.09 -9.11
CA VAL A 15 24.43 -4.08 -7.87
C VAL A 15 23.14 -3.51 -7.76
N ILE A 16 22.45 -3.30 -8.68
CA ILE A 16 21.32 -2.60 -8.51
C ILE A 16 20.05 -3.31 -8.45
N LEU A 17 20.03 -4.53 -8.69
CA LEU A 17 18.78 -5.13 -8.80
C LEU A 17 18.17 -5.59 -7.55
N ALA A 18 18.85 -5.61 -6.52
CA ALA A 18 18.31 -6.17 -5.36
C ALA A 18 17.35 -5.34 -4.62
N GLN A 19 17.23 -4.10 -4.92
CA GLN A 19 16.40 -3.30 -4.15
C GLN A 19 14.98 -3.34 -4.45
N ASN A 20 14.61 -3.74 -5.56
CA ASN A 20 13.25 -3.70 -5.90
C ASN A 20 12.43 -4.82 -5.38
N LYS A 21 13.02 -5.86 -4.95
CA LYS A 21 12.24 -6.93 -4.55
C LYS A 21 11.61 -6.79 -3.25
N ASN A 22 12.08 -5.95 -2.46
CA ASN A 22 11.57 -5.86 -1.15
C ASN A 22 10.39 -5.00 -0.97
N GLU A 23 10.00 -4.30 -1.95
CA GLU A 23 8.90 -3.41 -1.75
C GLU A 23 7.61 -4.11 -1.54
N ALA A 24 7.42 -5.21 -2.17
CA ALA A 24 6.17 -5.92 -2.05
C ALA A 24 6.02 -6.62 -0.71
N SER A 25 7.07 -6.74 0.05
CA SER A 25 6.93 -7.35 1.35
C SER A 25 7.16 -6.38 2.48
N LYS A 26 7.23 -5.09 2.19
CA LYS A 26 7.47 -4.13 3.20
C LYS A 26 6.20 -3.59 3.75
N ILE A 27 6.12 -3.47 5.04
CA ILE A 27 4.92 -2.90 5.67
C ILE A 27 4.90 -1.42 5.46
N GLN A 28 3.76 -0.91 5.04
CA GLN A 28 3.56 0.51 4.86
C GLN A 28 2.39 0.95 5.70
N ILE A 29 2.40 2.14 6.20
CA ILE A 29 1.26 2.70 6.93
C ILE A 29 0.53 3.61 5.96
N VAL A 30 -0.73 3.32 5.73
CA VAL A 30 -1.53 4.07 4.77
C VAL A 30 -2.85 4.49 5.40
N GLU A 31 -3.55 5.39 4.74
CA GLU A 31 -4.91 5.73 5.15
C GLU A 31 -5.84 4.71 4.56
N ALA A 32 -6.85 4.32 5.30
CA ALA A 32 -7.82 3.33 4.85
C ALA A 32 -9.20 3.78 5.25
N SER A 33 -10.17 3.57 4.37
CA SER A 33 -11.55 3.94 4.67
C SER A 33 -12.47 3.37 3.60
N CYS A 34 -13.75 3.69 3.68
CA CYS A 34 -14.67 3.39 2.60
C CYS A 34 -14.34 4.33 1.46
N GLY A 35 -14.03 3.78 0.30
CA GLY A 35 -13.63 4.58 -0.82
C GLY A 35 -14.71 5.54 -1.27
N GLN A 36 -15.94 5.07 -1.36
CA GLN A 36 -17.03 5.90 -1.82
C GLN A 36 -17.43 6.95 -0.79
N CYS A 37 -17.30 6.64 0.49
CA CYS A 37 -17.71 7.57 1.53
C CYS A 37 -16.67 8.62 1.86
N GLN A 38 -15.43 8.23 1.90
CA GLN A 38 -14.42 9.13 2.45
C GLN A 38 -13.38 9.57 1.42
N PHE A 39 -13.19 8.84 0.35
CA PHE A 39 -12.18 9.19 -0.63
C PHE A 39 -12.76 9.67 -1.96
N GLY A 40 -14.06 9.83 -2.02
CA GLY A 40 -14.69 10.36 -3.23
C GLY A 40 -14.62 9.44 -4.43
N MET A 41 -14.47 8.17 -4.21
CA MET A 41 -14.39 7.22 -5.32
C MET A 41 -15.76 6.85 -5.81
N GLU A 42 -15.83 6.34 -7.03
CA GLU A 42 -17.11 6.03 -7.61
C GLU A 42 -17.59 4.66 -7.26
N GLY A 43 -18.86 4.44 -7.27
CA GLY A 43 -19.44 3.14 -6.99
C GLY A 43 -20.68 3.25 -6.14
N LYS A 44 -21.45 2.19 -6.10
CA LYS A 44 -22.68 2.22 -5.38
C LYS A 44 -22.61 1.57 -4.04
N SER A 45 -21.53 0.90 -3.73
CA SER A 45 -21.44 0.23 -2.47
C SER A 45 -20.43 0.90 -1.60
N CYS A 46 -20.07 0.28 -0.51
CA CYS A 46 -19.07 0.79 0.38
C CYS A 46 -17.94 -0.20 0.35
N ASP A 47 -16.89 0.13 -0.32
CA ASP A 47 -15.77 -0.78 -0.51
C ASP A 47 -14.50 -0.24 0.13
N LEU A 48 -13.72 -1.13 0.71
CA LEU A 48 -12.51 -0.72 1.38
C LEU A 48 -11.52 -0.17 0.36
N ALA A 49 -10.91 0.94 0.69
CA ALA A 49 -9.90 1.56 -0.14
C ALA A 49 -8.76 2.06 0.72
N ILE A 50 -7.62 2.26 0.13
CA ILE A 50 -6.51 2.90 0.80
C ILE A 50 -6.07 4.10 0.00
N ARG A 51 -5.38 5.01 0.65
CA ARG A 51 -4.84 6.19 -0.02
C ARG A 51 -3.35 6.28 0.30
N MET A 52 -2.55 6.32 -0.73
CA MET A 52 -1.12 6.42 -0.61
C MET A 52 -0.64 7.53 -1.50
N ASP A 53 0.16 8.43 -0.99
CA ASP A 53 0.71 9.51 -1.78
C ASP A 53 -0.36 10.28 -2.55
N GLY A 54 -1.48 10.48 -1.90
CA GLY A 54 -2.56 11.24 -2.50
C GLY A 54 -3.41 10.51 -3.50
N LYS A 55 -3.15 9.23 -3.73
CA LYS A 55 -3.93 8.49 -4.69
C LYS A 55 -4.66 7.35 -4.02
N SER A 56 -5.90 7.14 -4.40
CA SER A 56 -6.75 6.15 -3.75
C SER A 56 -6.94 4.93 -4.61
N TYR A 57 -6.96 3.77 -3.98
CA TYR A 57 -7.11 2.49 -4.65
C TYR A 57 -8.08 1.62 -3.89
N PHE A 58 -8.97 0.95 -4.59
CA PHE A 58 -9.78 -0.08 -3.92
C PHE A 58 -8.87 -1.26 -3.57
N VAL A 59 -9.21 -1.95 -2.52
CA VAL A 59 -8.39 -3.02 -1.98
C VAL A 59 -8.95 -4.37 -2.38
N GLU A 60 -8.06 -5.28 -2.76
CA GLU A 60 -8.44 -6.67 -2.95
C GLU A 60 -7.64 -7.51 -1.97
N GLY A 61 -8.19 -8.59 -1.50
CA GLY A 61 -7.55 -9.46 -0.54
C GLY A 61 -8.16 -9.41 0.84
N THR A 62 -8.89 -8.38 1.12
CA THR A 62 -9.68 -8.29 2.34
C THR A 62 -10.86 -7.37 2.05
N ASN A 63 -11.80 -7.26 2.96
CA ASN A 63 -12.95 -6.42 2.69
C ASN A 63 -13.27 -5.54 3.88
N ILE A 64 -14.20 -4.63 3.68
CA ILE A 64 -14.47 -3.60 4.65
C ILE A 64 -15.06 -4.13 5.94
N ASP A 65 -15.76 -5.25 5.88
CA ASP A 65 -16.39 -5.78 7.06
C ASP A 65 -15.49 -6.68 7.88
N ALA A 66 -14.31 -6.94 7.40
CA ALA A 66 -13.40 -7.82 8.11
C ALA A 66 -12.66 -7.11 9.23
N HIS A 67 -12.82 -5.82 9.38
CA HIS A 67 -11.99 -5.04 10.30
C HIS A 67 -12.84 -4.24 11.28
N GLY A 68 -13.99 -4.76 11.64
CA GLY A 68 -14.86 -4.09 12.58
C GLY A 68 -16.08 -3.52 11.89
N ASP A 69 -16.92 -2.87 12.64
CA ASP A 69 -18.17 -2.33 12.13
C ASP A 69 -17.89 -1.06 11.34
N ALA A 70 -18.11 -1.10 10.06
CA ALA A 70 -17.82 0.05 9.22
C ALA A 70 -18.71 1.24 9.54
N HIS A 71 -19.87 1.01 10.14
CA HIS A 71 -20.78 2.09 10.46
C HIS A 71 -20.59 2.64 11.87
N ALA A 72 -19.63 2.13 12.62
CA ALA A 72 -19.35 2.66 13.96
C ALA A 72 -18.72 4.04 13.85
N LYS A 73 -18.62 4.76 14.95
CA LYS A 73 -18.06 6.07 14.92
C LYS A 73 -16.69 6.09 14.38
N ASP A 74 -15.87 5.07 14.63
CA ASP A 74 -14.54 4.99 14.14
C ASP A 74 -14.43 4.00 13.00
N GLY A 75 -15.55 3.66 12.39
CA GLY A 75 -15.56 2.73 11.29
C GLY A 75 -15.22 3.40 9.98
N PHE A 76 -15.02 2.61 8.95
CA PHE A 76 -14.56 3.12 7.68
C PHE A 76 -15.57 4.03 6.98
N CYS A 77 -16.84 3.89 7.27
CA CYS A 77 -17.81 4.77 6.64
C CYS A 77 -17.82 6.15 7.26
N ALA A 78 -17.38 6.23 8.48
CA ALA A 78 -17.43 7.49 9.21
C ALA A 78 -16.09 8.18 9.36
N SER A 79 -14.99 7.49 9.20
CA SER A 79 -13.71 8.09 9.44
C SER A 79 -12.62 7.45 8.62
N ILE A 80 -11.52 8.16 8.45
CA ILE A 80 -10.35 7.66 7.78
C ILE A 80 -9.43 7.12 8.85
N ARG A 81 -9.00 5.88 8.69
CA ARG A 81 -8.18 5.21 9.69
C ARG A 81 -6.80 4.95 9.11
N LYS A 82 -5.86 4.57 9.96
CA LYS A 82 -4.55 4.17 9.49
C LYS A 82 -4.45 2.66 9.54
N ALA A 83 -3.78 2.08 8.58
CA ALA A 83 -3.60 0.64 8.54
C ALA A 83 -2.18 0.31 8.12
N ALA A 84 -1.64 -0.77 8.68
CA ALA A 84 -0.37 -1.30 8.26
C ALA A 84 -0.67 -2.35 7.20
N VAL A 85 -0.07 -2.22 6.04
CA VAL A 85 -0.42 -3.08 4.92
C VAL A 85 0.81 -3.57 4.21
N ILE A 86 0.70 -4.73 3.57
CA ILE A 86 1.67 -5.22 2.63
C ILE A 86 0.91 -5.58 1.37
N GLY A 87 1.35 -5.09 0.25
CA GLY A 87 0.67 -5.41 -1.00
C GLY A 87 1.29 -4.71 -2.17
N THR A 88 0.67 -4.86 -3.32
CA THR A 88 1.15 -4.24 -4.54
C THR A 88 -0.01 -3.67 -5.32
N ILE A 89 0.27 -2.74 -6.20
CA ILE A 89 -0.75 -2.15 -7.04
C ILE A 89 -0.79 -2.91 -8.35
N LYS A 90 -1.97 -3.35 -8.72
CA LYS A 90 -2.14 -4.05 -9.96
C LYS A 90 -3.49 -3.71 -10.51
N ASP A 91 -3.57 -3.34 -11.78
CA ASP A 91 -4.82 -2.96 -12.44
C ASP A 91 -5.58 -1.90 -11.65
N ASN A 92 -4.83 -0.96 -11.15
CA ASN A 92 -5.41 0.18 -10.45
C ASN A 92 -6.06 -0.22 -9.12
N LYS A 93 -5.70 -1.34 -8.55
CA LYS A 93 -6.18 -1.77 -7.25
C LYS A 93 -5.00 -2.15 -6.39
N PHE A 94 -5.20 -2.10 -5.10
CA PHE A 94 -4.15 -2.49 -4.18
C PHE A 94 -4.44 -3.92 -3.72
N ILE A 95 -3.57 -4.83 -4.11
CA ILE A 95 -3.74 -6.24 -3.77
C ILE A 95 -2.98 -6.49 -2.49
N VAL A 96 -3.72 -6.72 -1.42
CA VAL A 96 -3.12 -6.75 -0.11
C VAL A 96 -2.89 -8.18 0.34
N THR A 97 -1.76 -8.42 0.97
CA THR A 97 -1.49 -9.71 1.57
C THR A 97 -1.44 -9.59 3.09
N TYR A 98 -1.41 -8.39 3.62
CA TYR A 98 -1.44 -8.16 5.06
C TYR A 98 -2.12 -6.83 5.31
N PHE A 99 -3.05 -6.81 6.22
CA PHE A 99 -3.79 -5.59 6.53
C PHE A 99 -4.08 -5.61 8.03
N LYS A 100 -3.60 -4.61 8.73
CA LYS A 100 -3.88 -4.51 10.15
C LYS A 100 -4.26 -3.10 10.51
N LEU A 101 -5.47 -2.91 10.96
CA LEU A 101 -5.96 -1.62 11.36
C LEU A 101 -5.20 -1.14 12.57
N GLN A 102 -4.77 0.09 12.56
CA GLN A 102 -4.01 0.62 13.66
C GLN A 102 -4.93 1.26 14.68
N PRO A 103 -4.58 1.26 15.94
CA PRO A 103 -5.44 1.88 16.93
C PRO A 103 -5.49 3.37 16.72
N ILE A 104 -6.57 3.97 17.12
CA ILE A 104 -6.70 5.40 17.04
C ILE A 104 -5.89 6.01 18.13
N THR A 105 -5.04 7.00 17.76
CA THR A 105 -4.26 7.66 18.72
C THR A 105 -4.92 8.92 19.12
N LYS A 106 -5.06 9.17 20.36
CA LYS A 106 -5.62 10.38 20.77
C LYS A 106 -4.58 11.33 21.02
N GLN A 107 -4.72 12.49 20.60
CA GLN A 107 -3.69 13.43 20.83
C GLN A 107 -4.11 14.43 21.74
#